data_b49ffe11aed1d08ca2c1c35816f9f33e
#
_entry.id   b49ffe11aed1d08ca2c1c35816f9f33e
#
_cell.length_a   1.000
_cell.length_b   1.000
_cell.length_c   1.000
_cell.angle_alpha   90.00
_cell.angle_beta   90.00
_cell.angle_gamma   90.00
#
_symmetry.space_group_name_H-M   'P 1'
#
loop_
_entity.id
_entity.type
_entity.pdbx_description
1 polymer ?
#
loop_
_entity_poly.entity_id
_entity_poly.type
_entity_poly.pdbx_seq_one_letter_code
_entity_poly.pdbx_strand_id
1 'polypeptide(L)'
;AAINNSSGSLAAGTYLYQVIWIWTDAKGQDHRSAPSVAISAAPSGGSSTVTLTIPSLRLTQKTGVICEVYRTVTTGRLLFKIGNVANNTAADSVSFADTGAISDANLIAKESLYTNGGIIENIPPPASLVLTSYKNRLVCVSSENPKKLIYSKQRQTLGPVEFSDVFSIVLNKATKITALAEFDQKLI
;
A
#
# COMPACT_ATOMS: atom_id res chain seq x y z
N ALA A 1 7.32 16.79 9.38
CA ALA A 1 8.50 16.03 9.80
C ALA A 1 9.42 16.90 10.65
N ALA A 2 10.02 16.33 11.69
CA ALA A 2 11.08 16.97 12.48
C ALA A 2 12.41 16.26 12.16
N ILE A 3 13.50 17.02 12.11
CA ILE A 3 14.84 16.50 11.80
C ILE A 3 15.73 16.69 13.02
N ASN A 4 16.44 15.63 13.41
CA ASN A 4 17.53 15.67 14.38
C ASN A 4 18.81 15.22 13.69
N ASN A 5 19.79 16.12 13.57
CA ASN A 5 21.06 15.86 12.86
C ASN A 5 22.17 15.28 13.75
N SER A 6 21.86 14.94 15.01
CA SER A 6 22.85 14.43 15.99
C SER A 6 22.56 12.99 16.45
N SER A 7 21.56 12.34 15.88
CA SER A 7 21.23 10.94 16.23
C SER A 7 20.66 10.20 15.01
N GLY A 8 21.03 8.94 14.86
CA GLY A 8 20.62 8.10 13.73
C GLY A 8 21.72 7.84 12.73
N SER A 9 21.37 7.41 11.53
CA SER A 9 22.29 6.99 10.46
C SER A 9 21.85 7.49 9.08
N LEU A 10 20.83 8.34 8.99
CA LEU A 10 20.45 8.96 7.71
C LEU A 10 21.56 9.88 7.23
N ALA A 11 21.96 9.69 5.98
CA ALA A 11 22.92 10.57 5.31
C ALA A 11 22.30 11.96 5.05
N ALA A 12 23.17 12.95 4.83
CA ALA A 12 22.74 14.24 4.32
C ALA A 12 22.08 14.09 2.93
N GLY A 13 21.01 14.82 2.69
CA GLY A 13 20.31 14.81 1.42
C GLY A 13 18.81 15.03 1.56
N THR A 14 18.11 15.00 0.46
CA THR A 14 16.64 15.21 0.45
C THR A 14 15.94 13.88 0.27
N TYR A 15 15.02 13.57 1.16
CA TYR A 15 14.15 12.40 1.15
C TYR A 15 12.69 12.83 1.07
N LEU A 16 11.90 12.09 0.32
CA LEU A 16 10.45 12.21 0.30
C LEU A 16 9.84 11.07 1.12
N TYR A 17 8.80 11.39 1.87
CA TYR A 17 8.05 10.45 2.68
C TYR A 17 6.58 10.47 2.30
N GLN A 18 5.98 9.29 2.22
CA GLN A 18 4.54 9.09 2.13
C GLN A 18 4.11 7.98 3.09
N VAL A 19 2.86 8.01 3.47
CA VAL A 19 2.26 6.99 4.33
C VAL A 19 0.97 6.48 3.72
N ILE A 20 0.64 5.21 4.00
CA ILE A 20 -0.65 4.60 3.71
C ILE A 20 -1.19 3.94 4.96
N TRP A 21 -2.51 3.90 5.10
CA TRP A 21 -3.18 3.12 6.12
C TRP A 21 -3.56 1.77 5.56
N ILE A 22 -3.31 0.72 6.35
CA ILE A 22 -3.66 -0.66 6.01
C ILE A 22 -4.52 -1.24 7.12
N TRP A 23 -5.53 -1.96 6.70
CA TRP A 23 -6.35 -2.79 7.55
C TRP A 23 -6.52 -4.16 6.91
N THR A 24 -6.19 -5.21 7.64
CA THR A 24 -6.39 -6.60 7.22
C THR A 24 -7.71 -7.09 7.76
N ASP A 25 -8.58 -7.59 6.90
CA ASP A 25 -9.89 -8.10 7.29
C ASP A 25 -9.82 -9.51 7.90
N ALA A 26 -10.96 -10.00 8.40
CA ALA A 26 -11.06 -11.33 9.01
C ALA A 26 -10.76 -12.50 8.05
N LYS A 27 -10.67 -12.23 6.74
CA LYS A 27 -10.34 -13.20 5.70
C LYS A 27 -8.90 -13.08 5.24
N GLY A 28 -8.11 -12.21 5.87
CA GLY A 28 -6.71 -12.00 5.55
C GLY A 28 -6.47 -11.09 4.33
N GLN A 29 -7.48 -10.35 3.87
CA GLN A 29 -7.30 -9.39 2.77
C GLN A 29 -6.88 -8.02 3.32
N ASP A 30 -5.84 -7.45 2.73
CA ASP A 30 -5.38 -6.10 3.04
C ASP A 30 -6.17 -5.04 2.26
N HIS A 31 -6.67 -4.07 2.98
CA HIS A 31 -7.32 -2.88 2.43
C HIS A 31 -6.41 -1.68 2.68
N ARG A 32 -6.01 -1.01 1.60
CA ARG A 32 -5.06 0.10 1.62
C ARG A 32 -5.73 1.42 1.29
N SER A 33 -5.36 2.46 2.03
CA SER A 33 -5.77 3.84 1.70
C SER A 33 -4.98 4.37 0.49
N ALA A 34 -5.46 5.46 -0.11
CA ALA A 34 -4.60 6.26 -0.97
C ALA A 34 -3.38 6.78 -0.17
N PRO A 35 -2.22 6.95 -0.83
CA PRO A 35 -1.06 7.55 -0.19
C PRO A 35 -1.32 9.00 0.25
N SER A 36 -0.67 9.40 1.33
CA SER A 36 -0.65 10.80 1.74
C SER A 36 0.03 11.69 0.69
N VAL A 37 -0.14 12.98 0.81
CA VAL A 37 0.75 13.93 0.11
C VAL A 37 2.18 13.66 0.54
N ALA A 38 3.11 13.68 -0.43
CA ALA A 38 4.53 13.53 -0.14
C ALA A 38 5.05 14.73 0.66
N ILE A 39 5.79 14.46 1.73
CA ILE A 39 6.50 15.49 2.50
C ILE A 39 8.01 15.32 2.30
N SER A 40 8.71 16.44 2.23
CA SER A 40 10.16 16.48 2.09
C SER A 40 10.83 16.64 3.45
N ALA A 41 11.95 15.95 3.65
CA ALA A 41 12.88 16.20 4.74
C ALA A 41 14.30 16.22 4.20
N ALA A 42 15.10 17.18 4.65
CA ALA A 42 16.46 17.40 4.18
C ALA A 42 17.45 17.42 5.37
N PRO A 43 17.79 16.26 5.96
CA PRO A 43 18.84 16.20 6.95
C PRO A 43 20.17 16.69 6.37
N SER A 44 20.95 17.41 7.18
CA SER A 44 22.23 18.02 6.79
C SER A 44 23.44 17.29 7.33
N GLY A 45 23.25 16.36 8.28
CA GLY A 45 24.32 15.60 8.91
C GLY A 45 24.37 14.15 8.46
N GLY A 46 25.54 13.49 8.65
CA GLY A 46 25.70 12.05 8.38
C GLY A 46 25.14 11.12 9.46
N SER A 47 24.55 11.68 10.53
CA SER A 47 23.99 10.94 11.66
C SER A 47 22.62 11.54 12.01
N SER A 48 21.65 11.41 11.12
CA SER A 48 20.37 12.08 11.26
C SER A 48 19.21 11.10 11.48
N THR A 49 18.17 11.59 12.16
CA THR A 49 16.86 10.95 12.31
C THR A 49 15.78 11.90 11.79
N VAL A 50 14.82 11.38 11.06
CA VAL A 50 13.61 12.10 10.65
C VAL A 50 12.43 11.52 11.40
N THR A 51 11.77 12.34 12.21
CA THR A 51 10.55 11.97 12.93
C THR A 51 9.32 12.48 12.19
N LEU A 52 8.43 11.57 11.84
CA LEU A 52 7.15 11.85 11.20
C LEU A 52 6.06 11.86 12.26
N THR A 53 5.24 12.91 12.27
CA THR A 53 3.99 12.96 13.02
C THR A 53 2.85 12.65 12.06
N ILE A 54 2.13 11.57 12.30
CA ILE A 54 1.10 11.03 11.40
C ILE A 54 -0.24 11.15 12.12
N PRO A 55 -1.24 11.87 11.56
CA PRO A 55 -2.56 11.97 12.16
C PRO A 55 -3.18 10.57 12.34
N SER A 56 -3.75 10.29 13.50
CA SER A 56 -4.42 9.02 13.77
C SER A 56 -5.80 8.94 13.15
N LEU A 57 -6.22 7.74 12.78
CA LEU A 57 -7.60 7.45 12.36
C LEU A 57 -8.46 7.23 13.61
N ARG A 58 -8.89 8.32 14.26
CA ARG A 58 -9.61 8.29 15.54
C ARG A 58 -11.03 7.72 15.44
N LEU A 59 -11.68 7.87 14.29
CA LEU A 59 -13.07 7.45 14.08
C LEU A 59 -13.18 6.06 13.43
N THR A 60 -12.06 5.36 13.22
CA THR A 60 -12.13 4.01 12.67
C THR A 60 -12.71 3.04 13.69
N GLN A 61 -13.63 2.19 13.24
CA GLN A 61 -14.15 1.06 14.00
C GLN A 61 -13.37 -0.24 13.71
N LYS A 62 -12.32 -0.17 12.87
CA LYS A 62 -11.49 -1.31 12.53
C LYS A 62 -10.39 -1.49 13.58
N THR A 63 -10.16 -2.75 13.94
CA THR A 63 -9.05 -3.14 14.83
C THR A 63 -7.84 -3.56 14.02
N GLY A 64 -6.64 -3.38 14.56
CA GLY A 64 -5.41 -3.78 13.87
C GLY A 64 -5.01 -2.89 12.70
N VAL A 65 -5.55 -1.66 12.62
CA VAL A 65 -5.12 -0.69 11.59
C VAL A 65 -3.68 -0.27 11.84
N ILE A 66 -2.86 -0.34 10.81
CA ILE A 66 -1.47 0.10 10.82
C ILE A 66 -1.23 1.18 9.76
N CYS A 67 -0.26 2.04 10.02
CA CYS A 67 0.27 2.99 9.06
C CYS A 67 1.60 2.48 8.55
N GLU A 68 1.72 2.23 7.27
CA GLU A 68 2.99 1.95 6.61
C GLU A 68 3.66 3.24 6.15
N VAL A 69 4.95 3.31 6.38
CA VAL A 69 5.78 4.48 6.07
C VAL A 69 6.74 4.13 4.94
N TYR A 70 6.77 5.00 3.96
CA TYR A 70 7.61 4.86 2.76
C TYR A 70 8.54 6.06 2.63
N ARG A 71 9.76 5.79 2.17
CA ARG A 71 10.80 6.79 1.92
C ARG A 71 11.43 6.57 0.56
N THR A 72 11.91 7.65 -0.06
CA THR A 72 12.80 7.56 -1.23
C THR A 72 14.24 7.27 -0.79
N VAL A 73 15.08 6.81 -1.70
CA VAL A 73 16.54 6.99 -1.55
C VAL A 73 16.85 8.48 -1.63
N THR A 74 18.05 8.87 -1.22
CA THR A 74 18.53 10.26 -1.32
C THR A 74 18.32 10.80 -2.74
N THR A 75 17.64 11.93 -2.86
CA THR A 75 17.26 12.57 -4.13
C THR A 75 16.45 11.70 -5.11
N GLY A 76 16.00 10.53 -4.66
CA GLY A 76 15.19 9.61 -5.44
C GLY A 76 13.72 10.05 -5.59
N ARG A 77 12.97 9.31 -6.40
CA ARG A 77 11.53 9.54 -6.62
C ARG A 77 10.67 8.32 -6.27
N LEU A 78 11.25 7.12 -6.30
CA LEU A 78 10.55 5.90 -5.96
C LEU A 78 10.54 5.72 -4.44
N LEU A 79 9.38 5.40 -3.89
CA LEU A 79 9.15 5.23 -2.46
C LEU A 79 9.18 3.74 -2.10
N PHE A 80 9.90 3.40 -1.08
CA PHE A 80 10.05 2.05 -0.57
C PHE A 80 9.73 2.01 0.92
N LYS A 81 9.13 0.92 1.37
CA LYS A 81 8.72 0.72 2.75
C LYS A 81 9.90 0.70 3.70
N ILE A 82 9.85 1.55 4.72
CA ILE A 82 10.86 1.61 5.78
C ILE A 82 10.37 1.06 7.12
N GLY A 83 9.06 0.95 7.28
CA GLY A 83 8.46 0.40 8.50
C GLY A 83 6.98 0.68 8.60
N ASN A 84 6.46 0.43 9.79
CA ASN A 84 5.06 0.70 10.11
C ASN A 84 4.90 1.18 11.56
N VAL A 85 3.74 1.74 11.85
CA VAL A 85 3.32 2.11 13.21
C VAL A 85 1.83 1.78 13.38
N ALA A 86 1.46 1.25 14.53
CA ALA A 86 0.06 0.96 14.84
C ALA A 86 -0.75 2.26 14.98
N ASN A 87 -2.00 2.24 14.51
CA ASN A 87 -2.93 3.33 14.75
C ASN A 87 -3.27 3.43 16.24
N ASN A 88 -3.40 4.65 16.74
CA ASN A 88 -3.86 4.91 18.13
C ASN A 88 -5.10 5.80 18.10
N THR A 89 -6.27 5.20 18.29
CA THR A 89 -7.56 5.92 18.29
C THR A 89 -7.74 6.85 19.51
N ALA A 90 -6.93 6.69 20.54
CA ALA A 90 -6.97 7.55 21.74
C ALA A 90 -6.09 8.81 21.62
N ALA A 91 -5.21 8.87 20.61
CA ALA A 91 -4.33 10.00 20.38
C ALA A 91 -4.62 10.68 19.04
N ASP A 92 -4.31 11.97 18.92
CA ASP A 92 -4.50 12.72 17.68
C ASP A 92 -3.49 12.34 16.59
N SER A 93 -2.33 11.82 17.00
CA SER A 93 -1.28 11.40 16.09
C SER A 93 -0.46 10.25 16.67
N VAL A 94 0.21 9.54 15.77
CA VAL A 94 1.28 8.58 16.08
C VAL A 94 2.60 9.09 15.50
N SER A 95 3.71 8.65 16.08
CA SER A 95 5.04 9.07 15.66
C SER A 95 5.81 7.89 15.07
N PHE A 96 6.53 8.13 13.97
CA PHE A 96 7.46 7.19 13.38
C PHE A 96 8.83 7.86 13.21
N ALA A 97 9.89 7.24 13.75
CA ALA A 97 11.26 7.74 13.65
C ALA A 97 12.03 6.92 12.61
N ASP A 98 12.40 7.55 11.50
CA ASP A 98 13.36 7.00 10.55
C ASP A 98 14.77 7.35 11.00
N THR A 99 15.43 6.38 11.59
CA THR A 99 16.81 6.51 12.09
C THR A 99 17.86 6.21 11.03
N GLY A 100 17.46 5.89 9.79
CA GLY A 100 18.37 5.43 8.75
C GLY A 100 18.88 3.98 8.93
N ALA A 101 18.20 3.18 9.75
CA ALA A 101 18.55 1.77 9.96
C ALA A 101 18.54 0.96 8.64
N ILE A 102 17.72 1.37 7.68
CA ILE A 102 17.72 0.84 6.31
C ILE A 102 18.50 1.81 5.44
N SER A 103 19.71 1.43 5.02
CA SER A 103 20.50 2.22 4.08
C SER A 103 19.83 2.32 2.71
N ASP A 104 20.17 3.33 1.92
CA ASP A 104 19.61 3.51 0.57
C ASP A 104 19.88 2.31 -0.35
N ALA A 105 21.04 1.65 -0.20
CA ALA A 105 21.38 0.43 -0.94
C ALA A 105 20.45 -0.75 -0.62
N ASN A 106 20.05 -0.89 0.65
CA ASN A 106 19.13 -1.95 1.09
C ASN A 106 17.67 -1.57 0.88
N LEU A 107 17.38 -0.27 0.77
CA LEU A 107 16.03 0.24 0.63
C LEU A 107 15.40 -0.16 -0.71
N ILE A 108 16.15 -0.15 -1.79
CA ILE A 108 15.68 -0.50 -3.15
C ILE A 108 15.22 -1.96 -3.28
N ALA A 109 15.61 -2.82 -2.34
CA ALA A 109 15.16 -4.22 -2.27
C ALA A 109 13.87 -4.40 -1.44
N LYS A 110 13.35 -3.32 -0.83
CA LYS A 110 12.12 -3.35 -0.05
C LYS A 110 10.88 -3.20 -0.93
N GLU A 111 9.72 -3.50 -0.35
CA GLU A 111 8.42 -3.31 -0.99
C GLU A 111 8.28 -1.86 -1.46
N SER A 112 7.99 -1.67 -2.75
CA SER A 112 7.73 -0.35 -3.31
C SER A 112 6.30 0.09 -3.03
N LEU A 113 6.08 1.40 -2.88
CA LEU A 113 4.73 1.95 -2.79
C LEU A 113 3.97 1.64 -4.09
N TYR A 114 2.76 1.14 -3.98
CA TYR A 114 1.96 0.67 -5.12
C TYR A 114 1.64 1.74 -6.17
N THR A 115 1.80 3.02 -5.84
CA THR A 115 1.63 4.17 -6.76
C THR A 115 2.92 4.63 -7.40
N ASN A 116 4.06 3.98 -7.15
CA ASN A 116 5.33 4.34 -7.76
C ASN A 116 5.30 4.19 -9.27
N GLY A 117 5.29 5.30 -10.01
CA GLY A 117 5.67 5.48 -11.41
C GLY A 117 5.41 4.33 -12.41
N GLY A 118 4.27 3.64 -12.31
CA GLY A 118 3.94 2.51 -13.18
C GLY A 118 4.39 1.13 -12.66
N ILE A 119 5.01 1.05 -11.50
CA ILE A 119 5.24 -0.23 -10.84
C ILE A 119 3.91 -0.68 -10.22
N ILE A 120 3.37 -1.75 -10.78
CA ILE A 120 2.14 -2.38 -10.29
C ILE A 120 2.55 -3.53 -9.38
N GLU A 121 2.09 -3.48 -8.12
CA GLU A 121 2.36 -4.50 -7.12
C GLU A 121 1.97 -5.91 -7.55
N ASN A 122 2.60 -6.89 -6.91
CA ASN A 122 2.21 -8.29 -6.96
C ASN A 122 1.67 -8.68 -5.59
N ILE A 123 0.36 -8.73 -5.45
CA ILE A 123 -0.29 -9.19 -4.23
C ILE A 123 -0.98 -10.54 -4.47
N PRO A 124 -1.17 -11.34 -3.41
CA PRO A 124 -1.90 -12.59 -3.51
C PRO A 124 -3.37 -12.37 -3.90
N PRO A 125 -4.06 -13.42 -4.35
CA PRO A 125 -5.49 -13.35 -4.62
C PRO A 125 -6.27 -12.86 -3.40
N PRO A 126 -7.20 -11.90 -3.56
CA PRO A 126 -8.05 -11.48 -2.46
C PRO A 126 -9.08 -12.55 -2.10
N ALA A 127 -9.57 -12.50 -0.86
CA ALA A 127 -10.71 -13.34 -0.47
C ALA A 127 -11.94 -13.00 -1.33
N SER A 128 -12.54 -14.00 -1.95
CA SER A 128 -13.59 -13.80 -2.95
C SER A 128 -14.80 -14.70 -2.75
N LEU A 129 -15.97 -14.19 -3.14
CA LEU A 129 -17.25 -14.92 -3.10
C LEU A 129 -17.50 -15.70 -4.39
N VAL A 130 -17.12 -15.13 -5.51
CA VAL A 130 -17.31 -15.66 -6.86
C VAL A 130 -16.02 -15.47 -7.64
N LEU A 131 -15.67 -16.44 -8.45
CA LEU A 131 -14.43 -16.48 -9.21
C LEU A 131 -14.69 -17.00 -10.61
N THR A 132 -14.09 -16.38 -11.63
CA THR A 132 -14.08 -16.86 -13.01
C THR A 132 -12.78 -16.51 -13.71
N SER A 133 -12.49 -17.20 -14.80
CA SER A 133 -11.40 -16.86 -15.73
C SER A 133 -11.95 -16.08 -16.90
N TYR A 134 -11.29 -15.00 -17.31
CA TYR A 134 -11.66 -14.18 -18.46
C TYR A 134 -10.42 -13.56 -19.11
N LYS A 135 -10.23 -13.80 -20.40
CA LYS A 135 -9.10 -13.23 -21.20
C LYS A 135 -7.74 -13.34 -20.51
N ASN A 136 -7.38 -14.54 -20.07
CA ASN A 136 -6.13 -14.81 -19.33
C ASN A 136 -5.98 -14.03 -18.01
N ARG A 137 -7.08 -13.61 -17.42
CA ARG A 137 -7.14 -13.02 -16.08
C ARG A 137 -8.04 -13.83 -15.19
N LEU A 138 -7.71 -13.85 -13.92
CA LEU A 138 -8.64 -14.29 -12.89
C LEU A 138 -9.47 -13.09 -12.46
N VAL A 139 -10.79 -13.22 -12.50
CA VAL A 139 -11.74 -12.16 -12.06
C VAL A 139 -12.52 -12.69 -10.89
N CYS A 140 -12.61 -11.90 -9.84
CA CYS A 140 -13.30 -12.29 -8.62
C CYS A 140 -14.15 -11.15 -8.04
N VAL A 141 -15.13 -11.51 -7.23
CA VAL A 141 -15.96 -10.57 -6.46
C VAL A 141 -15.42 -10.51 -5.05
N SER A 142 -15.08 -9.32 -4.57
CA SER A 142 -14.59 -9.13 -3.20
C SER A 142 -15.58 -9.66 -2.17
N SER A 143 -15.09 -10.39 -1.19
CA SER A 143 -15.91 -10.85 -0.08
C SER A 143 -16.32 -9.73 0.88
N GLU A 144 -15.56 -8.65 0.94
CA GLU A 144 -15.84 -7.48 1.79
C GLU A 144 -16.78 -6.48 1.11
N ASN A 145 -16.68 -6.35 -0.22
CA ASN A 145 -17.56 -5.49 -0.99
C ASN A 145 -18.16 -6.27 -2.17
N PRO A 146 -19.39 -6.78 -2.04
CA PRO A 146 -20.02 -7.61 -3.07
C PRO A 146 -20.36 -6.87 -4.36
N LYS A 147 -20.08 -5.57 -4.44
CA LYS A 147 -20.20 -4.74 -5.65
C LYS A 147 -18.86 -4.54 -6.36
N LYS A 148 -17.75 -4.97 -5.75
CA LYS A 148 -16.40 -4.75 -6.25
C LYS A 148 -15.91 -5.99 -6.98
N LEU A 149 -15.63 -5.83 -8.28
CA LEU A 149 -14.84 -6.77 -9.08
C LEU A 149 -13.36 -6.47 -8.88
N ILE A 150 -12.56 -7.50 -8.71
CA ILE A 150 -11.12 -7.44 -8.67
C ILE A 150 -10.59 -8.39 -9.73
N TYR A 151 -9.58 -7.98 -10.49
CA TYR A 151 -9.02 -8.81 -11.54
C TYR A 151 -7.50 -8.85 -11.50
N SER A 152 -6.95 -10.01 -11.87
CA SER A 152 -5.50 -10.22 -11.89
C SER A 152 -4.83 -9.47 -13.03
N LYS A 153 -3.51 -9.34 -12.97
CA LYS A 153 -2.70 -9.09 -14.14
C LYS A 153 -2.98 -10.15 -15.20
N GLN A 154 -2.71 -9.83 -16.47
CA GLN A 154 -2.83 -10.82 -17.52
C GLN A 154 -1.78 -11.93 -17.31
N ARG A 155 -2.25 -13.15 -17.19
CA ARG A 155 -1.39 -14.31 -16.96
C ARG A 155 -0.56 -14.59 -18.20
N GLN A 156 0.74 -14.64 -18.02
CA GLN A 156 1.66 -15.19 -19.03
C GLN A 156 1.69 -16.72 -18.90
N THR A 157 2.06 -17.40 -19.96
CA THR A 157 2.22 -18.86 -19.96
C THR A 157 3.19 -19.26 -18.83
N LEU A 158 2.75 -20.15 -17.95
CA LEU A 158 3.49 -20.64 -16.77
C LEU A 158 3.79 -19.59 -15.67
N GLY A 159 3.26 -18.37 -15.77
CA GLY A 159 3.41 -17.36 -14.72
C GLY A 159 2.39 -17.53 -13.57
N PRO A 160 2.69 -16.99 -12.38
CA PRO A 160 1.75 -16.93 -11.27
C PRO A 160 0.56 -16.03 -11.59
N VAL A 161 -0.50 -16.17 -10.82
CA VAL A 161 -1.63 -15.24 -10.84
C VAL A 161 -1.34 -14.13 -9.85
N GLU A 162 -1.14 -12.92 -10.36
CA GLU A 162 -0.78 -11.74 -9.58
C GLU A 162 -1.89 -10.71 -9.61
N PHE A 163 -2.20 -10.14 -8.46
CA PHE A 163 -3.18 -9.07 -8.32
C PHE A 163 -2.50 -7.74 -7.97
N SER A 164 -3.28 -6.68 -8.01
CA SER A 164 -2.90 -5.36 -7.52
C SER A 164 -4.15 -4.61 -7.07
N ASP A 165 -4.03 -3.79 -6.06
CA ASP A 165 -5.15 -2.99 -5.53
C ASP A 165 -5.77 -2.04 -6.56
N VAL A 166 -4.99 -1.64 -7.58
CA VAL A 166 -5.48 -0.77 -8.67
C VAL A 166 -6.39 -1.51 -9.67
N PHE A 167 -6.34 -2.85 -9.72
CA PHE A 167 -7.12 -3.63 -10.64
C PHE A 167 -8.50 -3.99 -10.07
N SER A 168 -9.32 -2.98 -9.90
CA SER A 168 -10.67 -3.18 -9.39
C SER A 168 -11.70 -2.24 -10.05
N ILE A 169 -12.95 -2.71 -10.10
CA ILE A 169 -14.09 -1.96 -10.64
C ILE A 169 -15.22 -2.06 -9.62
N VAL A 170 -15.77 -0.93 -9.21
CA VAL A 170 -16.95 -0.89 -8.33
C VAL A 170 -18.19 -0.61 -9.18
N LEU A 171 -19.18 -1.51 -9.12
CA LEU A 171 -20.45 -1.36 -9.81
C LEU A 171 -21.44 -0.61 -8.91
N ASN A 172 -21.45 0.71 -8.99
CA ASN A 172 -22.24 1.57 -8.08
C ASN A 172 -23.74 1.32 -8.15
N LYS A 173 -24.27 0.88 -9.30
CA LYS A 173 -25.68 0.58 -9.48
C LYS A 173 -26.10 -0.84 -9.07
N ALA A 174 -25.13 -1.74 -8.83
CA ALA A 174 -25.42 -3.08 -8.37
C ALA A 174 -25.70 -3.10 -6.87
N THR A 175 -26.59 -4.00 -6.43
CA THR A 175 -26.76 -4.30 -5.01
C THR A 175 -25.74 -5.34 -4.57
N LYS A 176 -25.54 -6.36 -5.39
CA LYS A 176 -24.62 -7.48 -5.15
C LYS A 176 -24.35 -8.17 -6.49
N ILE A 177 -23.12 -8.60 -6.69
CA ILE A 177 -22.73 -9.49 -7.79
C ILE A 177 -22.88 -10.92 -7.29
N THR A 178 -23.72 -11.71 -7.93
CA THR A 178 -24.05 -13.08 -7.49
C THR A 178 -23.39 -14.16 -8.34
N ALA A 179 -23.02 -13.84 -9.56
CA ALA A 179 -22.38 -14.75 -10.49
C ALA A 179 -21.48 -13.99 -11.47
N LEU A 180 -20.51 -14.67 -12.03
CA LEU A 180 -19.67 -14.20 -13.13
C LEU A 180 -19.56 -15.32 -14.14
N ALA A 181 -19.75 -15.01 -15.41
CA ALA A 181 -19.56 -15.96 -16.51
C ALA A 181 -18.97 -15.27 -17.73
N GLU A 182 -18.21 -16.00 -18.52
CA GLU A 182 -17.81 -15.57 -19.86
C GLU A 182 -18.88 -16.01 -20.85
N PHE A 183 -19.40 -15.05 -21.62
CA PHE A 183 -20.33 -15.30 -22.71
C PHE A 183 -20.02 -14.38 -23.88
N ASP A 184 -19.86 -14.95 -25.08
CA ASP A 184 -19.57 -14.19 -26.31
C ASP A 184 -18.43 -13.17 -26.13
N GLN A 185 -17.31 -13.62 -25.58
CA GLN A 185 -16.11 -12.80 -25.29
C GLN A 185 -16.38 -11.61 -24.35
N LYS A 186 -17.48 -11.60 -23.64
CA LYS A 186 -17.82 -10.61 -22.61
C LYS A 186 -17.87 -11.28 -21.25
N LEU A 187 -17.56 -10.53 -20.23
CA LEU A 187 -17.81 -10.92 -18.85
C LEU A 187 -19.22 -10.46 -18.46
N ILE A 188 -20.03 -11.40 -18.02
CA ILE A 188 -21.41 -11.18 -17.57
C ILE A 188 -21.46 -11.44 -16.06
#